data_081be5287f47a7f0ec09d1b0435a90d8
#
_entry.id   081be5287f47a7f0ec09d1b0435a90d8
#
_cell.length_a   1.000
_cell.length_b   1.000
_cell.length_c   1.000
_cell.angle_alpha   90.00
_cell.angle_beta   90.00
_cell.angle_gamma   90.00
#
_symmetry.space_group_name_H-M   'P 1'
#
loop_
_entity.id
_entity.type
_entity.pdbx_description
1 polymer ?
#
loop_
_entity_poly.entity_id
_entity_poly.type
_entity_poly.pdbx_seq_one_letter_code
_entity_poly.pdbx_strand_id
1 'polypeptide(L)'
;ILRWQDESDTVYGDRWIILIAYIIGLSIGVHLLNLLCIPAIVLVFYYQKYRTISLKGVAAAIAISGLLIIFILFVYIPGMADMGGWFELLFVNVFGLPFHTGLISFLALTFFVLAGAIYRFRKRMLHTSLWCLLMLTVGYTTYAVILIRANANTPLNENAPDNIFTLKSYLNREQYESAPLLYGKTYASEPEYVPEGDYYRVKTTKGSAVYRPDKEEGKYKIIRHKEDVCYTQNMLFPRMWSERMASSYKNWTGGNEVAPTQKENLTYFITYQLNYMYWRYFLWNFVGRQNDVQGSGEPEHGNWITGISWLDNLRLGDQSLLPESLRQNKGHNVFYGLPLLLGLFGIYWQWNRSKKGKQQFSVLFFLFFMTGLAIVLYLNQTPGQPRERDYAYAGSFYAFAIWIGIGAAGLCDALRRKTTSTVQVGVLMTICLLIPVQMATQTWDDHD
;
A
#
# COMPACT_ATOMS: atom_id res chain seq x y z
N ILE A 1 -14.92 10.12 6.23
CA ILE A 1 -15.11 9.61 7.61
C ILE A 1 -15.48 10.72 8.60
N LEU A 2 -14.89 11.92 8.52
CA LEU A 2 -15.22 13.06 9.40
C LEU A 2 -16.70 13.47 9.27
N ARG A 3 -17.23 13.57 8.05
CA ARG A 3 -18.66 13.84 7.83
C ARG A 3 -19.56 12.76 8.45
N TRP A 4 -19.17 11.50 8.35
CA TRP A 4 -19.89 10.44 9.04
C TRP A 4 -19.85 10.64 10.57
N GLN A 5 -18.72 11.03 11.13
CA GLN A 5 -18.56 11.27 12.57
C GLN A 5 -19.52 12.36 13.06
N ASP A 6 -19.67 13.45 12.30
CA ASP A 6 -20.56 14.56 12.62
C ASP A 6 -22.04 14.16 12.49
N GLU A 7 -22.38 13.29 11.56
CA GLU A 7 -23.77 12.91 11.23
C GLU A 7 -24.16 11.49 11.69
N SER A 8 -23.30 10.78 12.45
CA SER A 8 -23.47 9.36 12.80
C SER A 8 -24.79 9.04 13.51
N ASP A 9 -25.33 9.98 14.27
CA ASP A 9 -26.59 9.84 15.00
C ASP A 9 -27.82 10.28 14.19
N THR A 10 -27.65 10.78 12.98
CA THR A 10 -28.74 11.15 12.08
C THR A 10 -29.29 9.94 11.32
N VAL A 11 -30.52 10.07 10.80
CA VAL A 11 -31.19 9.01 10.02
C VAL A 11 -30.39 8.62 8.77
N TYR A 12 -29.73 9.59 8.15
CA TYR A 12 -28.97 9.42 6.90
C TYR A 12 -27.45 9.35 7.09
N GLY A 13 -26.95 9.32 8.33
CA GLY A 13 -25.50 9.33 8.62
C GLY A 13 -24.75 8.18 7.95
N ASP A 14 -25.37 6.99 7.88
CA ASP A 14 -24.75 5.79 7.32
C ASP A 14 -24.42 5.93 5.80
N ARG A 15 -24.99 6.92 5.08
CA ARG A 15 -24.66 7.21 3.68
C ARG A 15 -23.17 7.45 3.43
N TRP A 16 -22.49 8.04 4.41
CA TRP A 16 -21.06 8.33 4.29
C TRP A 16 -20.20 7.06 4.38
N ILE A 17 -20.61 6.08 5.18
CA ILE A 17 -19.93 4.76 5.22
C ILE A 17 -20.15 4.02 3.91
N ILE A 18 -21.36 4.07 3.36
CA ILE A 18 -21.69 3.48 2.07
C ILE A 18 -20.86 4.14 0.95
N LEU A 19 -20.70 5.46 0.97
CA LEU A 19 -19.82 6.17 0.04
C LEU A 19 -18.35 5.77 0.20
N ILE A 20 -17.87 5.60 1.44
CA ILE A 20 -16.50 5.11 1.70
C ILE A 20 -16.33 3.71 1.09
N ALA A 21 -17.29 2.81 1.26
CA ALA A 21 -17.23 1.48 0.66
C ALA A 21 -17.17 1.53 -0.87
N TYR A 22 -17.92 2.43 -1.50
CA TYR A 22 -17.84 2.68 -2.95
C TYR A 22 -16.45 3.17 -3.39
N ILE A 23 -15.90 4.17 -2.67
CA ILE A 23 -14.56 4.71 -2.95
C ILE A 23 -13.49 3.64 -2.76
N ILE A 24 -13.62 2.77 -1.74
CA ILE A 24 -12.73 1.61 -1.55
C ILE A 24 -12.82 0.67 -2.75
N GLY A 25 -14.03 0.36 -3.22
CA GLY A 25 -14.23 -0.46 -4.42
C GLY A 25 -13.57 0.12 -5.66
N LEU A 26 -13.73 1.43 -5.91
CA LEU A 26 -13.04 2.14 -7.00
C LEU A 26 -11.52 2.09 -6.81
N SER A 27 -11.04 2.30 -5.59
CA SER A 27 -9.60 2.36 -5.29
C SER A 27 -8.90 1.01 -5.47
N ILE A 28 -9.60 -0.11 -5.29
CA ILE A 28 -9.10 -1.45 -5.62
C ILE A 28 -8.69 -1.50 -7.10
N GLY A 29 -9.49 -0.91 -7.99
CA GLY A 29 -9.21 -0.81 -9.42
C GLY A 29 -8.00 0.06 -9.77
N VAL A 30 -7.57 0.93 -8.85
CA VAL A 30 -6.41 1.81 -9.04
C VAL A 30 -5.17 1.23 -8.33
N HIS A 31 -5.28 0.99 -7.03
CA HIS A 31 -4.17 0.47 -6.23
C HIS A 31 -4.64 -0.18 -4.92
N LEU A 32 -4.26 -1.45 -4.70
CA LEU A 32 -4.65 -2.23 -3.52
C LEU A 32 -4.13 -1.65 -2.18
N LEU A 33 -3.06 -0.87 -2.19
CA LEU A 33 -2.49 -0.23 -0.99
C LEU A 33 -3.48 0.72 -0.30
N ASN A 34 -4.50 1.21 -1.00
CA ASN A 34 -5.54 2.04 -0.40
C ASN A 34 -6.37 1.31 0.67
N LEU A 35 -6.42 -0.03 0.62
CA LEU A 35 -7.07 -0.85 1.65
C LEU A 35 -6.41 -0.69 3.03
N LEU A 36 -5.15 -0.28 3.07
CA LEU A 36 -4.41 -0.06 4.33
C LEU A 36 -4.93 1.13 5.15
N CYS A 37 -5.84 1.95 4.60
CA CYS A 37 -6.57 2.96 5.37
C CYS A 37 -7.68 2.36 6.26
N ILE A 38 -8.10 1.12 6.02
CA ILE A 38 -9.22 0.47 6.75
C ILE A 38 -9.02 0.48 8.28
N PRO A 39 -7.84 0.17 8.85
CA PRO A 39 -7.65 0.20 10.30
C PRO A 39 -7.94 1.58 10.93
N ALA A 40 -7.51 2.66 10.27
CA ALA A 40 -7.80 4.01 10.72
C ALA A 40 -9.32 4.30 10.69
N ILE A 41 -10.02 3.88 9.63
CA ILE A 41 -11.48 4.05 9.46
C ILE A 41 -12.22 3.26 10.54
N VAL A 42 -11.84 2.00 10.79
CA VAL A 42 -12.46 1.15 11.81
C VAL A 42 -12.24 1.71 13.22
N LEU A 43 -11.07 2.28 13.51
CA LEU A 43 -10.82 2.94 14.79
C LEU A 43 -11.71 4.17 14.98
N VAL A 44 -11.89 5.02 13.96
CA VAL A 44 -12.84 6.15 14.03
C VAL A 44 -14.25 5.63 14.33
N PHE A 45 -14.67 4.57 13.61
CA PHE A 45 -15.96 3.94 13.85
C PHE A 45 -16.11 3.43 15.29
N TYR A 46 -15.10 2.74 15.81
CA TYR A 46 -15.09 2.23 17.19
C TYR A 46 -15.19 3.38 18.21
N TYR A 47 -14.39 4.42 18.08
CA TYR A 47 -14.40 5.55 19.02
C TYR A 47 -15.69 6.38 18.98
N GLN A 48 -16.36 6.45 17.85
CA GLN A 48 -17.64 7.13 17.72
C GLN A 48 -18.81 6.31 18.29
N LYS A 49 -18.77 4.99 18.05
CA LYS A 49 -19.91 4.12 18.38
C LYS A 49 -19.95 3.69 19.84
N TYR A 50 -18.80 3.57 20.51
CA TYR A 50 -18.72 3.06 21.86
C TYR A 50 -18.37 4.17 22.87
N ARG A 51 -19.19 4.34 23.90
CA ARG A 51 -18.97 5.34 24.96
C ARG A 51 -17.80 4.99 25.88
N THR A 52 -17.60 3.69 26.14
CA THR A 52 -16.50 3.19 27.00
C THR A 52 -15.40 2.61 26.13
N ILE A 53 -14.25 3.26 26.13
CA ILE A 53 -13.08 2.85 25.35
C ILE A 53 -12.16 2.01 26.24
N SER A 54 -11.85 0.79 25.81
CA SER A 54 -10.93 -0.11 26.49
C SER A 54 -9.79 -0.55 25.58
N LEU A 55 -8.65 -0.90 26.13
CA LEU A 55 -7.52 -1.42 25.35
C LEU A 55 -7.90 -2.70 24.59
N LYS A 56 -8.68 -3.58 25.23
CA LYS A 56 -9.21 -4.80 24.58
C LYS A 56 -10.11 -4.47 23.39
N GLY A 57 -10.95 -3.43 23.50
CA GLY A 57 -11.80 -2.97 22.39
C GLY A 57 -11.00 -2.38 21.22
N VAL A 58 -9.95 -1.61 21.51
CA VAL A 58 -9.01 -1.11 20.49
C VAL A 58 -8.31 -2.28 19.78
N ALA A 59 -7.77 -3.23 20.54
CA ALA A 59 -7.14 -4.43 19.98
C ALA A 59 -8.12 -5.24 19.10
N ALA A 60 -9.37 -5.40 19.54
CA ALA A 60 -10.42 -6.05 18.77
C ALA A 60 -10.74 -5.28 17.46
N ALA A 61 -10.83 -3.96 17.51
CA ALA A 61 -11.05 -3.12 16.33
C ALA A 61 -9.91 -3.28 15.29
N ILE A 62 -8.66 -3.32 15.77
CA ILE A 62 -7.50 -3.56 14.92
C ILE A 62 -7.54 -4.97 14.33
N ALA A 63 -7.84 -5.99 15.13
CA ALA A 63 -7.95 -7.37 14.65
C ALA A 63 -9.07 -7.51 13.60
N ILE A 64 -10.24 -6.91 13.83
CA ILE A 64 -11.35 -6.90 12.87
C ILE A 64 -10.94 -6.19 11.58
N SER A 65 -10.22 -5.07 11.66
CA SER A 65 -9.74 -4.38 10.45
C SER A 65 -8.73 -5.22 9.65
N GLY A 66 -7.84 -5.95 10.33
CA GLY A 66 -6.93 -6.90 9.70
C GLY A 66 -7.68 -8.05 9.01
N LEU A 67 -8.67 -8.64 9.70
CA LEU A 67 -9.53 -9.68 9.11
C LEU A 67 -10.31 -9.15 7.91
N LEU A 68 -10.79 -7.90 7.95
CA LEU A 68 -11.49 -7.29 6.82
C LEU A 68 -10.57 -7.09 5.62
N ILE A 69 -9.32 -6.65 5.83
CA ILE A 69 -8.32 -6.55 4.75
C ILE A 69 -8.02 -7.93 4.16
N ILE A 70 -7.78 -8.93 5.01
CA ILE A 70 -7.54 -10.33 4.58
C ILE A 70 -8.74 -10.85 3.79
N PHE A 71 -9.95 -10.63 4.27
CA PHE A 71 -11.17 -11.02 3.56
C PHE A 71 -11.26 -10.36 2.17
N ILE A 72 -11.01 -9.06 2.08
CA ILE A 72 -11.06 -8.36 0.78
C ILE A 72 -9.99 -8.89 -0.16
N LEU A 73 -8.74 -9.02 0.29
CA LEU A 73 -7.60 -9.40 -0.57
C LEU A 73 -7.62 -10.87 -0.98
N PHE A 74 -7.97 -11.78 -0.07
CA PHE A 74 -7.80 -13.22 -0.29
C PHE A 74 -9.11 -13.97 -0.52
N VAL A 75 -10.26 -13.38 -0.19
CA VAL A 75 -11.56 -14.04 -0.37
C VAL A 75 -12.41 -13.29 -1.39
N TYR A 76 -12.63 -11.98 -1.19
CA TYR A 76 -13.56 -11.22 -2.02
C TYR A 76 -13.01 -11.00 -3.45
N ILE A 77 -11.81 -10.43 -3.59
CA ILE A 77 -11.23 -10.13 -4.91
C ILE A 77 -11.00 -11.41 -5.74
N PRO A 78 -10.27 -12.43 -5.26
CA PRO A 78 -10.11 -13.66 -6.04
C PRO A 78 -11.41 -14.45 -6.17
N GLY A 79 -12.27 -14.46 -5.15
CA GLY A 79 -13.55 -15.16 -5.19
C GLY A 79 -14.51 -14.63 -6.25
N MET A 80 -14.55 -13.30 -6.46
CA MET A 80 -15.35 -12.71 -7.55
C MET A 80 -14.84 -13.17 -8.93
N ALA A 81 -13.51 -13.24 -9.12
CA ALA A 81 -12.92 -13.72 -10.36
C ALA A 81 -13.16 -15.22 -10.56
N ASP A 82 -13.03 -16.04 -9.51
CA ASP A 82 -13.23 -17.49 -9.56
C ASP A 82 -14.69 -17.85 -9.85
N MET A 83 -15.62 -17.23 -9.13
CA MET A 83 -17.06 -17.42 -9.37
C MET A 83 -17.46 -16.98 -10.77
N GLY A 84 -16.97 -15.82 -11.23
CA GLY A 84 -17.15 -15.38 -12.60
C GLY A 84 -16.61 -16.38 -13.62
N GLY A 85 -15.44 -16.98 -13.37
CA GLY A 85 -14.84 -18.02 -14.20
C GLY A 85 -15.67 -19.31 -14.22
N TRP A 86 -16.21 -19.76 -13.09
CA TRP A 86 -17.09 -20.93 -13.01
C TRP A 86 -18.41 -20.72 -13.79
N PHE A 87 -19.02 -19.56 -13.64
CA PHE A 87 -20.20 -19.22 -14.42
C PHE A 87 -19.86 -19.16 -15.92
N GLU A 88 -18.71 -18.61 -16.29
CA GLU A 88 -18.27 -18.57 -17.68
C GLU A 88 -18.11 -19.98 -18.26
N LEU A 89 -17.44 -20.91 -17.56
CA LEU A 89 -17.32 -22.30 -17.98
C LEU A 89 -18.70 -23.00 -18.09
N LEU A 90 -19.58 -22.76 -17.14
CA LEU A 90 -20.93 -23.35 -17.15
C LEU A 90 -21.73 -22.87 -18.37
N PHE A 91 -21.75 -21.56 -18.61
CA PHE A 91 -22.55 -20.97 -19.68
C PHE A 91 -21.97 -21.27 -21.07
N VAL A 92 -20.65 -21.19 -21.23
CA VAL A 92 -20.01 -21.40 -22.53
C VAL A 92 -19.80 -22.88 -22.81
N ASN A 93 -19.18 -23.65 -21.91
CA ASN A 93 -18.79 -25.03 -22.20
C ASN A 93 -19.96 -26.03 -22.07
N VAL A 94 -20.92 -25.79 -21.17
CA VAL A 94 -22.03 -26.70 -20.92
C VAL A 94 -23.28 -26.27 -21.70
N PHE A 95 -23.68 -24.99 -21.64
CA PHE A 95 -24.87 -24.51 -22.33
C PHE A 95 -24.62 -24.06 -23.77
N GLY A 96 -23.35 -23.97 -24.22
CA GLY A 96 -22.99 -23.58 -25.58
C GLY A 96 -23.31 -22.12 -25.93
N LEU A 97 -23.33 -21.24 -24.93
CA LEU A 97 -23.60 -19.81 -25.12
C LEU A 97 -22.31 -19.06 -25.53
N PRO A 98 -22.42 -17.87 -26.11
CA PRO A 98 -21.26 -17.07 -26.50
C PRO A 98 -20.34 -16.73 -25.32
N PHE A 99 -19.05 -16.50 -25.60
CA PHE A 99 -18.08 -16.04 -24.61
C PHE A 99 -18.56 -14.78 -23.87
N HIS A 100 -18.19 -14.65 -22.60
CA HIS A 100 -18.56 -13.59 -21.65
C HIS A 100 -20.00 -13.64 -21.13
N THR A 101 -20.88 -14.51 -21.64
CA THR A 101 -22.27 -14.61 -21.14
C THR A 101 -22.35 -15.09 -19.70
N GLY A 102 -21.46 -16.00 -19.30
CA GLY A 102 -21.39 -16.48 -17.92
C GLY A 102 -20.97 -15.39 -16.94
N LEU A 103 -19.96 -14.61 -17.27
CA LEU A 103 -19.50 -13.49 -16.46
C LEU A 103 -20.59 -12.42 -16.28
N ILE A 104 -21.27 -12.05 -17.37
CA ILE A 104 -22.38 -11.07 -17.34
C ILE A 104 -23.51 -11.60 -16.46
N SER A 105 -23.88 -12.86 -16.62
CA SER A 105 -24.92 -13.52 -15.81
C SER A 105 -24.57 -13.58 -14.34
N PHE A 106 -23.32 -13.88 -14.01
CA PHE A 106 -22.81 -13.86 -12.64
C PHE A 106 -22.92 -12.46 -12.00
N LEU A 107 -22.48 -11.42 -12.69
CA LEU A 107 -22.59 -10.05 -12.21
C LEU A 107 -24.05 -9.64 -12.00
N ALA A 108 -24.93 -9.91 -12.98
CA ALA A 108 -26.35 -9.62 -12.88
C ALA A 108 -26.99 -10.35 -11.69
N LEU A 109 -26.70 -11.64 -11.50
CA LEU A 109 -27.17 -12.42 -10.36
C LEU A 109 -26.66 -11.86 -9.03
N THR A 110 -25.39 -11.47 -8.94
CA THR A 110 -24.81 -10.88 -7.74
C THR A 110 -25.53 -9.58 -7.35
N PHE A 111 -25.79 -8.69 -8.31
CA PHE A 111 -26.56 -7.46 -8.06
C PHE A 111 -27.99 -7.76 -7.65
N PHE A 112 -28.65 -8.72 -8.30
CA PHE A 112 -30.02 -9.10 -7.97
C PHE A 112 -30.12 -9.69 -6.56
N VAL A 113 -29.21 -10.59 -6.18
CA VAL A 113 -29.15 -11.19 -4.84
C VAL A 113 -28.91 -10.14 -3.77
N LEU A 114 -27.94 -9.22 -3.98
CA LEU A 114 -27.66 -8.14 -3.04
C LEU A 114 -28.85 -7.18 -2.92
N ALA A 115 -29.48 -6.79 -4.02
CA ALA A 115 -30.68 -5.95 -3.99
C ALA A 115 -31.85 -6.63 -3.24
N GLY A 116 -32.07 -7.92 -3.48
CA GLY A 116 -33.06 -8.72 -2.77
C GLY A 116 -32.76 -8.85 -1.28
N ALA A 117 -31.48 -9.05 -0.92
CA ALA A 117 -31.05 -9.08 0.47
C ALA A 117 -31.26 -7.72 1.18
N ILE A 118 -30.93 -6.62 0.52
CA ILE A 118 -31.16 -5.25 1.03
C ILE A 118 -32.67 -5.02 1.26
N TYR A 119 -33.50 -5.44 0.31
CA TYR A 119 -34.96 -5.34 0.44
C TYR A 119 -35.50 -6.18 1.61
N ARG A 120 -34.98 -7.41 1.79
CA ARG A 120 -35.46 -8.38 2.79
C ARG A 120 -34.96 -8.06 4.21
N PHE A 121 -33.73 -7.63 4.38
CA PHE A 121 -33.08 -7.43 5.68
C PHE A 121 -33.06 -5.95 6.05
N ARG A 122 -33.88 -5.54 7.06
CA ARG A 122 -34.06 -4.15 7.49
C ARG A 122 -33.32 -3.80 8.78
N LYS A 123 -32.66 -4.77 9.45
CA LYS A 123 -31.87 -4.49 10.66
C LYS A 123 -30.72 -3.56 10.29
N ARG A 124 -30.64 -2.38 10.93
CA ARG A 124 -29.75 -1.27 10.54
C ARG A 124 -28.31 -1.70 10.19
N MET A 125 -27.66 -2.43 11.09
CA MET A 125 -26.27 -2.85 10.83
C MET A 125 -26.14 -3.75 9.60
N LEU A 126 -26.99 -4.79 9.49
CA LEU A 126 -26.97 -5.70 8.36
C LEU A 126 -27.34 -4.99 7.06
N HIS A 127 -28.35 -4.12 7.10
CA HIS A 127 -28.78 -3.32 5.96
C HIS A 127 -27.66 -2.40 5.45
N THR A 128 -26.98 -1.67 6.35
CA THR A 128 -25.84 -0.81 6.00
C THR A 128 -24.66 -1.65 5.46
N SER A 129 -24.38 -2.82 6.05
CA SER A 129 -23.32 -3.72 5.56
C SER A 129 -23.62 -4.26 4.16
N LEU A 130 -24.88 -4.61 3.86
CA LEU A 130 -25.28 -5.04 2.51
C LEU A 130 -25.16 -3.91 1.48
N TRP A 131 -25.51 -2.67 1.86
CA TRP A 131 -25.29 -1.50 1.02
C TRP A 131 -23.78 -1.24 0.79
N CYS A 132 -22.96 -1.39 1.81
CA CYS A 132 -21.50 -1.27 1.68
C CYS A 132 -20.97 -2.34 0.72
N LEU A 133 -21.43 -3.60 0.85
CA LEU A 133 -21.00 -4.68 -0.04
C LEU A 133 -21.45 -4.43 -1.48
N LEU A 134 -22.69 -3.97 -1.69
CA LEU A 134 -23.18 -3.61 -3.02
C LEU A 134 -22.33 -2.50 -3.64
N MET A 135 -22.07 -1.42 -2.90
CA MET A 135 -21.31 -0.28 -3.40
C MET A 135 -19.82 -0.61 -3.61
N LEU A 136 -19.23 -1.46 -2.76
CA LEU A 136 -17.90 -2.02 -2.98
C LEU A 136 -17.88 -2.82 -4.30
N THR A 137 -18.90 -3.65 -4.54
CA THR A 137 -19.03 -4.43 -5.80
C THR A 137 -19.16 -3.51 -6.99
N VAL A 138 -20.00 -2.47 -6.92
CA VAL A 138 -20.15 -1.47 -8.01
C VAL A 138 -18.80 -0.81 -8.32
N GLY A 139 -18.04 -0.37 -7.28
CA GLY A 139 -16.72 0.19 -7.47
C GLY A 139 -15.74 -0.82 -8.08
N TYR A 140 -15.75 -2.06 -7.61
CA TYR A 140 -14.89 -3.13 -8.12
C TYR A 140 -15.17 -3.50 -9.60
N THR A 141 -16.42 -3.37 -10.07
CA THR A 141 -16.76 -3.66 -11.48
C THR A 141 -16.05 -2.74 -12.47
N THR A 142 -15.38 -1.68 -12.04
CA THR A 142 -14.51 -0.87 -12.92
C THR A 142 -13.40 -1.68 -13.60
N TYR A 143 -13.01 -2.85 -13.04
CA TYR A 143 -12.14 -3.80 -13.73
C TYR A 143 -12.73 -4.33 -15.05
N ALA A 144 -14.05 -4.28 -15.24
CA ALA A 144 -14.67 -4.62 -16.53
C ALA A 144 -14.17 -3.71 -17.68
N VAL A 145 -13.74 -2.47 -17.37
CA VAL A 145 -13.14 -1.56 -18.36
C VAL A 145 -11.85 -2.16 -18.96
N ILE A 146 -11.07 -2.90 -18.17
CA ILE A 146 -9.85 -3.58 -18.65
C ILE A 146 -10.22 -4.65 -19.68
N LEU A 147 -11.23 -5.50 -19.36
CA LEU A 147 -11.74 -6.52 -20.28
C LEU A 147 -12.26 -5.90 -21.59
N ILE A 148 -13.06 -4.84 -21.50
CA ILE A 148 -13.63 -4.15 -22.65
C ILE A 148 -12.52 -3.57 -23.53
N ARG A 149 -11.53 -2.91 -22.95
CA ARG A 149 -10.42 -2.32 -23.69
C ARG A 149 -9.49 -3.37 -24.31
N ALA A 150 -9.23 -4.48 -23.60
CA ALA A 150 -8.43 -5.58 -24.12
C ALA A 150 -9.09 -6.21 -25.36
N ASN A 151 -10.42 -6.37 -25.36
CA ASN A 151 -11.17 -6.87 -26.51
C ASN A 151 -11.28 -5.86 -27.67
N ALA A 152 -11.06 -4.56 -27.41
CA ALA A 152 -11.04 -3.52 -28.44
C ALA A 152 -9.71 -3.45 -29.25
N ASN A 153 -8.76 -4.37 -28.99
CA ASN A 153 -7.46 -4.45 -29.66
C ASN A 153 -6.71 -3.11 -29.71
N THR A 154 -6.57 -2.47 -28.55
CA THR A 154 -5.81 -1.21 -28.41
C THR A 154 -4.33 -1.41 -28.77
N PRO A 155 -3.61 -0.38 -29.27
CA PRO A 155 -2.20 -0.51 -29.64
C PRO A 155 -1.28 -1.02 -28.52
N LEU A 156 -1.59 -0.69 -27.26
CA LEU A 156 -0.95 -1.21 -26.05
C LEU A 156 -1.97 -2.08 -25.29
N ASN A 157 -1.80 -3.41 -25.41
CA ASN A 157 -2.63 -4.40 -24.73
C ASN A 157 -1.71 -5.39 -23.98
N GLU A 158 -1.08 -4.90 -22.91
CA GLU A 158 -0.16 -5.70 -22.10
C GLU A 158 -0.88 -6.86 -21.42
N ASN A 159 -0.34 -8.08 -21.59
CA ASN A 159 -0.89 -9.34 -21.08
C ASN A 159 -2.28 -9.73 -21.63
N ALA A 160 -2.86 -8.94 -22.53
CA ALA A 160 -4.14 -9.17 -23.21
C ALA A 160 -5.22 -9.80 -22.29
N PRO A 161 -5.67 -9.12 -21.22
CA PRO A 161 -6.68 -9.63 -20.30
C PRO A 161 -8.09 -9.55 -20.92
N ASP A 162 -8.31 -10.31 -22.01
CA ASP A 162 -9.50 -10.30 -22.86
C ASP A 162 -10.65 -11.18 -22.34
N ASN A 163 -10.41 -12.01 -21.35
CA ASN A 163 -11.40 -12.88 -20.72
C ASN A 163 -11.19 -12.97 -19.19
N ILE A 164 -12.12 -13.59 -18.46
CA ILE A 164 -12.08 -13.66 -16.99
C ILE A 164 -10.83 -14.40 -16.47
N PHE A 165 -10.32 -15.39 -17.18
CA PHE A 165 -9.16 -16.18 -16.75
C PHE A 165 -7.86 -15.40 -16.94
N THR A 166 -7.71 -14.71 -18.08
CA THR A 166 -6.57 -13.81 -18.33
C THR A 166 -6.63 -12.57 -17.44
N LEU A 167 -7.83 -12.03 -17.15
CA LEU A 167 -8.01 -10.97 -16.18
C LEU A 167 -7.59 -11.41 -14.78
N LYS A 168 -7.97 -12.62 -14.33
CA LYS A 168 -7.53 -13.16 -13.04
C LYS A 168 -6.02 -13.27 -12.95
N SER A 169 -5.37 -13.78 -13.98
CA SER A 169 -3.90 -13.87 -14.07
C SER A 169 -3.25 -12.49 -14.00
N TYR A 170 -3.81 -11.52 -14.70
CA TYR A 170 -3.37 -10.12 -14.67
C TYR A 170 -3.52 -9.49 -13.28
N LEU A 171 -4.67 -9.67 -12.61
CA LEU A 171 -4.92 -9.14 -11.27
C LEU A 171 -4.03 -9.76 -10.21
N ASN A 172 -3.74 -11.05 -10.33
CA ASN A 172 -2.81 -11.78 -9.45
C ASN A 172 -1.34 -11.45 -9.75
N ARG A 173 -1.07 -10.64 -10.79
CA ARG A 173 0.29 -10.26 -11.20
C ARG A 173 1.19 -11.47 -11.49
N GLU A 174 0.62 -12.55 -12.03
CA GLU A 174 1.30 -13.82 -12.23
C GLU A 174 2.48 -13.76 -13.21
N GLN A 175 2.55 -12.70 -14.01
CA GLN A 175 3.68 -12.40 -14.89
C GLN A 175 4.94 -11.93 -14.13
N TYR A 176 4.79 -11.56 -12.87
CA TYR A 176 5.91 -11.13 -12.03
C TYR A 176 6.28 -12.22 -11.01
N GLU A 177 7.55 -12.27 -10.67
CA GLU A 177 8.02 -13.15 -9.62
C GLU A 177 7.41 -12.74 -8.27
N SER A 178 6.85 -13.71 -7.54
CA SER A 178 6.22 -13.46 -6.25
C SER A 178 7.25 -13.41 -5.13
N ALA A 179 7.28 -12.31 -4.37
CA ALA A 179 8.11 -12.18 -3.20
C ALA A 179 7.50 -12.95 -2.02
N PRO A 180 8.22 -13.90 -1.39
CA PRO A 180 7.75 -14.58 -0.21
C PRO A 180 7.70 -13.61 0.99
N LEU A 181 6.62 -13.63 1.80
CA LEU A 181 6.44 -12.70 2.91
C LEU A 181 6.82 -13.29 4.27
N LEU A 182 6.30 -14.47 4.59
CA LEU A 182 6.46 -15.09 5.91
C LEU A 182 7.44 -16.26 5.91
N TYR A 183 7.38 -17.08 4.89
CA TYR A 183 8.24 -18.24 4.72
C TYR A 183 8.44 -18.53 3.23
N GLY A 184 9.65 -18.86 2.80
CA GLY A 184 9.94 -19.16 1.42
C GLY A 184 11.41 -19.09 1.07
N LYS A 185 11.69 -19.12 -0.24
CA LYS A 185 13.03 -19.16 -0.81
C LYS A 185 13.88 -17.94 -0.46
N THR A 186 15.17 -18.14 -0.44
CA THR A 186 16.22 -17.10 -0.45
C THR A 186 16.88 -17.04 -1.82
N TYR A 187 17.80 -16.10 -2.02
CA TYR A 187 18.58 -16.04 -3.28
C TYR A 187 19.46 -17.27 -3.52
N ALA A 188 19.75 -18.05 -2.49
CA ALA A 188 20.59 -19.25 -2.56
C ALA A 188 19.78 -20.56 -2.54
N SER A 189 18.45 -20.48 -2.51
CA SER A 189 17.61 -21.68 -2.49
C SER A 189 17.59 -22.34 -3.85
N GLU A 190 17.90 -23.62 -3.90
CA GLU A 190 17.88 -24.45 -5.10
C GLU A 190 16.52 -25.16 -5.27
N PRO A 191 16.07 -25.42 -6.50
CA PRO A 191 14.92 -26.28 -6.74
C PRO A 191 15.10 -27.66 -6.11
N GLU A 192 14.06 -28.21 -5.53
CA GLU A 192 14.05 -29.58 -5.03
C GLU A 192 13.89 -30.54 -6.22
N TYR A 193 14.77 -31.58 -6.31
CA TYR A 193 14.74 -32.55 -7.37
C TYR A 193 14.21 -33.89 -6.86
N VAL A 194 13.39 -34.53 -7.68
CA VAL A 194 12.89 -35.90 -7.45
C VAL A 194 13.33 -36.82 -8.56
N PRO A 195 13.72 -38.07 -8.27
CA PRO A 195 14.10 -39.03 -9.30
C PRO A 195 12.88 -39.44 -10.13
N GLU A 196 13.03 -39.43 -11.46
CA GLU A 196 12.02 -39.90 -12.41
C GLU A 196 12.69 -40.80 -13.46
N GLY A 197 12.81 -42.12 -13.18
CA GLY A 197 13.58 -43.06 -13.97
C GLY A 197 15.07 -42.76 -13.93
N ASP A 198 15.70 -42.55 -15.10
CA ASP A 198 17.16 -42.34 -15.24
C ASP A 198 17.55 -40.84 -15.13
N TYR A 199 16.61 -39.93 -14.86
CA TYR A 199 16.88 -38.50 -14.74
C TYR A 199 16.22 -37.89 -13.49
N TYR A 200 16.63 -36.67 -13.13
CA TYR A 200 16.04 -35.90 -12.04
C TYR A 200 15.13 -34.81 -12.60
N ARG A 201 13.91 -34.78 -12.08
CA ARG A 201 12.94 -33.72 -12.39
C ARG A 201 12.81 -32.74 -11.23
N VAL A 202 12.63 -31.45 -11.57
CA VAL A 202 12.27 -30.43 -10.56
C VAL A 202 10.93 -30.80 -9.96
N LYS A 203 10.88 -30.87 -8.63
CA LYS A 203 9.64 -31.09 -7.89
C LYS A 203 8.74 -29.87 -8.00
N THR A 204 7.60 -30.05 -8.61
CA THR A 204 6.56 -29.02 -8.73
C THR A 204 5.28 -29.45 -8.05
N THR A 205 4.53 -28.49 -7.52
CA THR A 205 3.15 -28.70 -7.07
C THR A 205 2.19 -28.23 -8.15
N LYS A 206 1.18 -29.07 -8.44
CA LYS A 206 0.17 -28.76 -9.47
C LYS A 206 -0.74 -27.65 -8.96
N GLY A 207 -0.74 -26.54 -9.66
CA GLY A 207 -1.60 -25.38 -9.41
C GLY A 207 -2.89 -25.40 -10.24
N SER A 208 -3.53 -24.24 -10.36
CA SER A 208 -4.80 -24.06 -11.08
C SER A 208 -4.68 -24.31 -12.58
N ALA A 209 -5.78 -24.74 -13.22
CA ALA A 209 -5.86 -24.90 -14.68
C ALA A 209 -5.79 -23.53 -15.40
N VAL A 210 -5.08 -23.50 -16.52
CA VAL A 210 -5.01 -22.35 -17.41
C VAL A 210 -5.92 -22.60 -18.60
N TYR A 211 -6.95 -21.76 -18.72
CA TYR A 211 -7.97 -21.85 -19.77
C TYR A 211 -7.63 -20.91 -20.93
N ARG A 212 -7.91 -21.38 -22.16
CA ARG A 212 -7.84 -20.57 -23.40
C ARG A 212 -9.13 -20.75 -24.18
N PRO A 213 -9.70 -19.64 -24.74
CA PRO A 213 -10.85 -19.74 -25.61
C PRO A 213 -10.44 -20.39 -26.95
N ASP A 214 -11.16 -21.42 -27.36
CA ASP A 214 -11.11 -22.01 -28.68
C ASP A 214 -12.29 -21.44 -29.49
N LYS A 215 -11.97 -20.56 -30.44
CA LYS A 215 -12.97 -19.85 -31.24
C LYS A 215 -13.66 -20.75 -32.26
N GLU A 216 -13.02 -21.85 -32.69
CA GLU A 216 -13.60 -22.81 -33.64
C GLU A 216 -14.65 -23.69 -32.96
N GLU A 217 -14.37 -24.19 -31.78
CA GLU A 217 -15.31 -24.99 -31.02
C GLU A 217 -16.27 -24.16 -30.15
N GLY A 218 -16.02 -22.85 -29.97
CA GLY A 218 -16.81 -21.99 -29.10
C GLY A 218 -16.74 -22.36 -27.62
N LYS A 219 -15.62 -22.93 -27.15
CA LYS A 219 -15.43 -23.44 -25.79
C LYS A 219 -14.09 -23.03 -25.21
N TYR A 220 -13.98 -23.03 -23.88
CA TYR A 220 -12.70 -22.92 -23.18
C TYR A 220 -12.06 -24.28 -23.02
N LYS A 221 -10.78 -24.40 -23.43
CA LYS A 221 -9.95 -25.59 -23.26
C LYS A 221 -8.86 -25.37 -22.20
N ILE A 222 -8.55 -26.39 -21.43
CA ILE A 222 -7.39 -26.39 -20.55
C ILE A 222 -6.17 -26.67 -21.39
N ILE A 223 -5.23 -25.70 -21.44
CA ILE A 223 -3.98 -25.83 -22.19
C ILE A 223 -2.84 -26.37 -21.32
N ARG A 224 -2.85 -26.05 -20.03
CA ARG A 224 -1.88 -26.55 -19.04
C ARG A 224 -2.40 -26.32 -17.62
N HIS A 225 -1.70 -26.87 -16.65
CA HIS A 225 -1.82 -26.47 -15.25
C HIS A 225 -0.62 -25.60 -14.87
N LYS A 226 -0.82 -24.68 -13.94
CA LYS A 226 0.31 -23.99 -13.33
C LYS A 226 1.13 -24.96 -12.52
N GLU A 227 2.42 -24.71 -12.43
CA GLU A 227 3.34 -25.49 -11.64
C GLU A 227 4.13 -24.54 -10.74
N ASP A 228 4.05 -24.78 -9.43
CA ASP A 228 4.82 -24.03 -8.43
C ASP A 228 6.03 -24.87 -8.03
N VAL A 229 7.23 -24.34 -8.23
CA VAL A 229 8.49 -25.00 -7.91
C VAL A 229 8.69 -25.09 -6.39
N CYS A 230 9.01 -26.29 -5.89
CA CYS A 230 9.44 -26.48 -4.52
C CYS A 230 10.92 -26.15 -4.38
N TYR A 231 11.28 -25.38 -3.36
CA TYR A 231 12.66 -24.98 -3.10
C TYR A 231 13.19 -25.59 -1.82
N THR A 232 14.48 -25.90 -1.81
CA THR A 232 15.26 -26.27 -0.62
C THR A 232 15.63 -25.02 0.18
N GLN A 233 16.07 -25.18 1.43
CA GLN A 233 16.65 -24.09 2.24
C GLN A 233 15.76 -22.85 2.36
N ASN A 234 14.46 -23.06 2.60
CA ASN A 234 13.54 -21.97 2.86
C ASN A 234 13.83 -21.29 4.21
N MET A 235 13.54 -19.99 4.30
CA MET A 235 13.78 -19.15 5.46
C MET A 235 12.49 -18.55 6.00
N LEU A 236 12.44 -18.29 7.31
CA LEU A 236 11.38 -17.46 7.92
C LEU A 236 11.64 -15.97 7.61
N PHE A 237 10.59 -15.25 7.23
CA PHE A 237 10.63 -13.82 6.92
C PHE A 237 11.71 -13.47 5.88
N PRO A 238 11.71 -14.11 4.70
CA PRO A 238 12.77 -13.95 3.72
C PRO A 238 12.70 -12.56 3.05
N ARG A 239 13.76 -11.79 3.20
CA ARG A 239 13.92 -10.47 2.58
C ARG A 239 14.88 -10.49 1.40
N MET A 240 15.84 -11.41 1.44
CA MET A 240 16.86 -11.61 0.41
C MET A 240 16.47 -12.80 -0.49
N TRP A 241 15.37 -12.66 -1.23
CA TRP A 241 14.70 -13.80 -1.91
C TRP A 241 15.02 -13.94 -3.41
N SER A 242 15.46 -12.88 -4.08
CA SER A 242 15.70 -12.86 -5.53
C SER A 242 17.12 -13.28 -5.86
N GLU A 243 17.28 -14.37 -6.60
CA GLU A 243 18.57 -14.88 -7.06
C GLU A 243 19.34 -13.85 -7.90
N ARG A 244 18.63 -13.09 -8.75
CA ARG A 244 19.23 -12.04 -9.61
C ARG A 244 19.91 -10.94 -8.84
N MET A 245 19.54 -10.74 -7.57
CA MET A 245 20.01 -9.65 -6.72
C MET A 245 21.03 -10.10 -5.66
N ALA A 246 21.55 -11.33 -5.76
CA ALA A 246 22.45 -11.92 -4.77
C ALA A 246 23.67 -11.01 -4.45
N SER A 247 24.35 -10.48 -5.47
CA SER A 247 25.50 -9.55 -5.29
C SER A 247 25.09 -8.25 -4.60
N SER A 248 23.96 -7.67 -5.01
CA SER A 248 23.45 -6.42 -4.41
C SER A 248 23.06 -6.62 -2.95
N TYR A 249 22.46 -7.75 -2.58
CA TYR A 249 22.18 -8.08 -1.18
C TYR A 249 23.46 -8.13 -0.33
N LYS A 250 24.51 -8.77 -0.86
CA LYS A 250 25.81 -8.87 -0.19
C LYS A 250 26.43 -7.49 0.04
N ASN A 251 26.36 -6.60 -0.94
CA ASN A 251 26.84 -5.22 -0.79
C ASN A 251 26.14 -4.49 0.35
N TRP A 252 24.81 -4.67 0.50
CA TRP A 252 24.03 -4.04 1.58
C TRP A 252 24.27 -4.63 2.97
N THR A 253 24.67 -5.90 3.05
CA THR A 253 24.82 -6.61 4.33
C THR A 253 26.29 -6.80 4.73
N GLY A 254 27.23 -6.62 3.81
CA GLY A 254 28.65 -6.96 4.01
C GLY A 254 28.91 -8.47 4.07
N GLY A 255 27.92 -9.28 3.66
CA GLY A 255 27.99 -10.74 3.73
C GLY A 255 28.81 -11.35 2.59
N ASN A 256 29.57 -12.41 2.89
CA ASN A 256 30.34 -13.19 1.93
C ASN A 256 29.84 -14.64 1.80
N GLU A 257 28.85 -15.02 2.59
CA GLU A 257 28.30 -16.39 2.61
C GLU A 257 27.63 -16.77 1.29
N VAL A 258 27.65 -18.05 0.97
CA VAL A 258 26.99 -18.60 -0.22
C VAL A 258 25.46 -18.46 -0.06
N ALA A 259 24.95 -18.76 1.14
CA ALA A 259 23.54 -18.62 1.51
C ALA A 259 23.37 -17.56 2.61
N PRO A 260 22.27 -16.79 2.60
CA PRO A 260 22.06 -15.73 3.58
C PRO A 260 21.76 -16.32 4.96
N THR A 261 22.40 -15.77 5.98
CA THR A 261 22.04 -16.02 7.38
C THR A 261 20.81 -15.21 7.77
N GLN A 262 20.10 -15.64 8.84
CA GLN A 262 18.97 -14.86 9.37
C GLN A 262 19.41 -13.46 9.85
N LYS A 263 20.64 -13.31 10.33
CA LYS A 263 21.20 -12.02 10.73
C LYS A 263 21.38 -11.10 9.54
N GLU A 264 21.97 -11.55 8.44
CA GLU A 264 22.11 -10.77 7.21
C GLU A 264 20.76 -10.38 6.62
N ASN A 265 19.80 -11.32 6.61
CA ASN A 265 18.44 -11.08 6.18
C ASN A 265 17.75 -9.95 6.97
N LEU A 266 17.90 -9.92 8.31
CA LEU A 266 17.40 -8.84 9.16
C LEU A 266 18.20 -7.55 8.99
N THR A 267 19.51 -7.63 8.79
CA THR A 267 20.36 -6.47 8.47
C THR A 267 19.87 -5.82 7.18
N TYR A 268 19.63 -6.60 6.13
CA TYR A 268 19.08 -6.09 4.88
C TYR A 268 17.72 -5.41 5.07
N PHE A 269 16.83 -6.02 5.84
CA PHE A 269 15.53 -5.43 6.16
C PHE A 269 15.65 -4.06 6.82
N ILE A 270 16.56 -3.93 7.79
CA ILE A 270 16.74 -2.68 8.54
C ILE A 270 17.46 -1.62 7.69
N THR A 271 18.58 -1.99 7.05
CA THR A 271 19.44 -1.02 6.35
C THR A 271 18.87 -0.61 5.02
N TYR A 272 18.36 -1.55 4.23
CA TYR A 272 17.81 -1.25 2.91
C TYR A 272 16.33 -0.96 2.97
N GLN A 273 15.49 -1.93 3.41
CA GLN A 273 14.05 -1.81 3.26
C GLN A 273 13.44 -0.75 4.19
N LEU A 274 13.87 -0.69 5.46
CA LEU A 274 13.36 0.33 6.38
C LEU A 274 14.10 1.67 6.23
N ASN A 275 15.43 1.66 6.27
CA ASN A 275 16.19 2.91 6.29
C ASN A 275 16.24 3.55 4.89
N TYR A 276 16.74 2.84 3.88
CA TYR A 276 16.95 3.41 2.55
C TYR A 276 15.64 3.60 1.77
N MET A 277 14.72 2.61 1.80
CA MET A 277 13.48 2.63 1.01
C MET A 277 12.28 3.31 1.71
N TYR A 278 12.37 3.62 3.01
CA TYR A 278 11.29 4.31 3.70
C TYR A 278 11.77 5.57 4.43
N TRP A 279 12.68 5.44 5.41
CA TRP A 279 13.09 6.60 6.20
C TRP A 279 13.80 7.67 5.38
N ARG A 280 14.61 7.30 4.38
CA ARG A 280 15.23 8.24 3.44
C ARG A 280 14.16 9.06 2.71
N TYR A 281 13.13 8.42 2.16
CA TYR A 281 12.03 9.12 1.50
C TYR A 281 11.20 9.98 2.45
N PHE A 282 10.97 9.51 3.67
CA PHE A 282 10.30 10.28 4.70
C PHE A 282 11.09 11.56 5.03
N LEU A 283 12.40 11.43 5.21
CA LEU A 283 13.26 12.56 5.51
C LEU A 283 13.44 13.51 4.32
N TRP A 284 13.36 13.03 3.07
CA TRP A 284 13.30 13.92 1.90
C TRP A 284 12.14 14.92 1.99
N ASN A 285 11.00 14.45 2.43
CA ASN A 285 9.79 15.26 2.50
C ASN A 285 9.76 16.23 3.68
N PHE A 286 10.51 15.93 4.78
CA PHE A 286 10.35 16.67 6.03
C PHE A 286 11.66 17.25 6.58
N VAL A 287 12.79 16.95 5.98
CA VAL A 287 14.11 17.47 6.37
C VAL A 287 14.82 18.15 5.19
N GLY A 288 14.94 17.45 4.06
CA GLY A 288 15.52 17.92 2.83
C GLY A 288 16.11 16.81 1.98
N ARG A 289 16.30 17.07 0.68
CA ARG A 289 16.77 16.15 -0.34
C ARG A 289 18.07 16.66 -0.96
N GLN A 290 19.07 15.80 -1.12
CA GLN A 290 20.38 16.14 -1.67
C GLN A 290 20.30 16.43 -3.18
N ASN A 291 19.71 15.53 -3.95
CA ASN A 291 19.43 15.65 -5.38
C ASN A 291 18.41 14.58 -5.80
N ASP A 292 17.95 14.59 -7.06
CA ASP A 292 17.00 13.64 -7.61
C ASP A 292 17.66 12.47 -8.37
N VAL A 293 18.98 12.41 -8.37
CA VAL A 293 19.73 11.30 -8.98
C VAL A 293 19.52 10.05 -8.14
N GLN A 294 19.02 8.99 -8.79
CA GLN A 294 18.82 7.72 -8.12
C GLN A 294 20.13 7.11 -7.69
N GLY A 295 20.25 6.79 -6.40
CA GLY A 295 21.42 6.15 -5.82
C GLY A 295 21.19 4.70 -5.43
N SER A 296 22.28 4.05 -5.01
CA SER A 296 22.32 2.70 -4.43
C SER A 296 22.88 2.68 -3.01
N GLY A 297 22.89 3.84 -2.33
CA GLY A 297 23.40 4.02 -0.97
C GLY A 297 24.73 4.77 -0.89
N GLU A 298 25.27 5.20 -2.02
CA GLU A 298 26.47 6.06 -2.09
C GLU A 298 26.21 7.48 -1.53
N PRO A 299 27.25 8.19 -1.07
CA PRO A 299 27.11 9.50 -0.43
C PRO A 299 26.70 10.62 -1.39
N GLU A 300 26.84 10.45 -2.72
CA GLU A 300 26.67 11.51 -3.71
C GLU A 300 25.24 11.60 -4.25
N HIS A 301 24.45 10.51 -4.18
CA HIS A 301 23.19 10.42 -4.90
C HIS A 301 21.97 10.19 -3.98
N GLY A 302 20.97 11.06 -4.15
CA GLY A 302 19.63 10.86 -3.60
C GLY A 302 19.56 10.66 -2.10
N ASN A 303 20.45 11.23 -1.31
CA ASN A 303 20.39 11.18 0.14
C ASN A 303 19.43 12.23 0.71
N TRP A 304 19.03 12.06 1.95
CA TRP A 304 18.41 13.16 2.69
C TRP A 304 19.48 14.06 3.28
N ILE A 305 19.19 15.36 3.42
CA ILE A 305 20.11 16.36 4.00
C ILE A 305 19.36 17.27 4.96
N THR A 306 20.10 17.85 5.91
CA THR A 306 19.54 18.85 6.84
C THR A 306 19.67 20.26 6.31
N GLY A 307 20.62 20.52 5.40
CA GLY A 307 21.07 21.84 4.98
C GLY A 307 22.03 22.51 5.99
N ILE A 308 22.38 21.78 7.06
CA ILE A 308 23.34 22.22 8.05
C ILE A 308 24.68 21.53 7.74
N SER A 309 25.59 22.22 7.09
CA SER A 309 26.81 21.65 6.49
C SER A 309 27.62 20.75 7.43
N TRP A 310 27.80 21.11 8.69
CA TRP A 310 28.58 20.28 9.63
C TRP A 310 27.88 18.94 9.96
N LEU A 311 26.54 18.90 10.02
CA LEU A 311 25.76 17.66 10.23
C LEU A 311 25.79 16.77 8.98
N ASP A 312 25.59 17.38 7.82
CA ASP A 312 25.54 16.63 6.57
C ASP A 312 26.92 16.08 6.21
N ASN A 313 28.01 16.86 6.45
CA ASN A 313 29.36 16.43 6.22
C ASN A 313 29.82 15.27 7.14
N LEU A 314 29.34 15.21 8.38
CA LEU A 314 29.59 14.07 9.26
C LEU A 314 29.04 12.74 8.71
N ARG A 315 27.97 12.80 7.94
CA ARG A 315 27.25 11.62 7.42
C ARG A 315 27.61 11.28 5.98
N LEU A 316 27.76 12.28 5.13
CA LEU A 316 27.92 12.12 3.68
C LEU A 316 29.31 12.56 3.17
N GLY A 317 30.18 13.04 4.03
CA GLY A 317 31.40 13.71 3.62
C GLY A 317 31.15 15.16 3.19
N ASP A 318 32.22 15.85 2.80
CA ASP A 318 32.14 17.28 2.43
C ASP A 318 31.30 17.49 1.16
N GLN A 319 30.11 18.00 1.33
CA GLN A 319 29.14 18.24 0.24
C GLN A 319 29.59 19.37 -0.71
N SER A 320 30.52 20.19 -0.32
CA SER A 320 31.09 21.24 -1.20
C SER A 320 31.95 20.67 -2.33
N LEU A 321 32.45 19.44 -2.17
CA LEU A 321 33.26 18.73 -3.14
C LEU A 321 32.45 18.02 -4.24
N LEU A 322 31.14 18.01 -4.13
CA LEU A 322 30.27 17.44 -5.17
C LEU A 322 30.43 18.19 -6.50
N PRO A 323 30.36 17.49 -7.64
CA PRO A 323 30.26 18.12 -8.96
C PRO A 323 29.16 19.16 -9.02
N GLU A 324 29.39 20.22 -9.78
CA GLU A 324 28.40 21.32 -9.90
C GLU A 324 27.04 20.86 -10.37
N SER A 325 26.99 19.88 -11.27
CA SER A 325 25.76 19.26 -11.76
C SER A 325 24.91 18.58 -10.67
N LEU A 326 25.53 18.04 -9.63
CA LEU A 326 24.83 17.46 -8.47
C LEU A 326 24.48 18.52 -7.43
N ARG A 327 25.34 19.51 -7.25
CA ARG A 327 25.13 20.59 -6.28
C ARG A 327 24.03 21.58 -6.70
N GLN A 328 23.91 21.84 -8.02
CA GLN A 328 22.90 22.72 -8.62
C GLN A 328 21.71 21.93 -9.17
N ASN A 329 21.56 20.66 -8.75
CA ASN A 329 20.44 19.84 -9.19
C ASN A 329 19.11 20.43 -8.68
N LYS A 330 18.08 20.48 -9.52
CA LYS A 330 16.75 21.02 -9.16
C LYS A 330 16.11 20.29 -7.99
N GLY A 331 16.34 18.98 -7.84
CA GLY A 331 15.89 18.21 -6.69
C GLY A 331 16.65 18.45 -5.39
N HIS A 332 17.52 19.49 -5.32
CA HIS A 332 18.20 19.90 -4.10
C HIS A 332 17.29 20.77 -3.24
N ASN A 333 16.66 20.17 -2.22
CA ASN A 333 15.68 20.84 -1.37
C ASN A 333 16.12 20.85 0.09
N VAL A 334 16.06 22.00 0.76
CA VAL A 334 16.49 22.16 2.15
C VAL A 334 15.36 22.74 3.00
N PHE A 335 14.93 21.97 4.01
CA PHE A 335 13.86 22.37 4.93
C PHE A 335 14.38 22.55 6.37
N TYR A 336 15.66 22.35 6.62
CA TYR A 336 16.31 22.45 7.94
C TYR A 336 15.67 21.58 9.03
N GLY A 337 14.93 20.54 8.63
CA GLY A 337 14.16 19.70 9.54
C GLY A 337 13.00 20.39 10.28
N LEU A 338 12.65 21.63 9.90
CA LEU A 338 11.57 22.38 10.55
C LEU A 338 10.21 21.67 10.47
N PRO A 339 9.81 21.11 9.31
CA PRO A 339 8.56 20.32 9.22
C PRO A 339 8.61 19.10 10.15
N LEU A 340 9.76 18.39 10.20
CA LEU A 340 9.93 17.23 11.07
C LEU A 340 9.75 17.59 12.55
N LEU A 341 10.42 18.63 13.01
CA LEU A 341 10.36 19.10 14.40
C LEU A 341 8.94 19.53 14.80
N LEU A 342 8.25 20.25 13.89
CA LEU A 342 6.89 20.69 14.14
C LEU A 342 5.91 19.50 14.18
N GLY A 343 6.10 18.51 13.32
CA GLY A 343 5.33 17.26 13.33
C GLY A 343 5.54 16.44 14.59
N LEU A 344 6.79 16.27 15.04
CA LEU A 344 7.13 15.60 16.30
C LEU A 344 6.52 16.33 17.52
N PHE A 345 6.56 17.66 17.52
CA PHE A 345 5.87 18.44 18.53
C PHE A 345 4.34 18.22 18.48
N GLY A 346 3.76 18.11 17.28
CA GLY A 346 2.34 17.81 17.09
C GLY A 346 1.93 16.45 17.66
N ILE A 347 2.77 15.42 17.47
CA ILE A 347 2.62 14.10 18.07
C ILE A 347 2.60 14.21 19.60
N TYR A 348 3.63 14.86 20.17
CA TYR A 348 3.75 15.08 21.61
C TYR A 348 2.55 15.83 22.17
N TRP A 349 2.14 16.94 21.52
CA TRP A 349 1.01 17.74 21.93
C TRP A 349 -0.30 16.97 21.91
N GLN A 350 -0.60 16.27 20.82
CA GLN A 350 -1.81 15.48 20.66
C GLN A 350 -1.92 14.37 21.71
N TRP A 351 -0.81 13.67 21.99
CA TRP A 351 -0.76 12.61 22.99
C TRP A 351 -1.03 13.10 24.42
N ASN A 352 -0.47 14.25 24.77
CA ASN A 352 -0.54 14.78 26.15
C ASN A 352 -1.77 15.66 26.42
N ARG A 353 -2.54 16.04 25.38
CA ARG A 353 -3.64 17.00 25.54
C ARG A 353 -4.84 16.45 26.31
N SER A 354 -5.32 15.24 25.95
CA SER A 354 -6.54 14.67 26.53
C SER A 354 -6.70 13.18 26.17
N LYS A 355 -7.68 12.50 26.79
CA LYS A 355 -8.07 11.15 26.38
C LYS A 355 -8.53 11.10 24.92
N LYS A 356 -9.29 12.10 24.44
CA LYS A 356 -9.70 12.22 23.03
C LYS A 356 -8.50 12.44 22.12
N GLY A 357 -7.49 13.21 22.55
CA GLY A 357 -6.22 13.38 21.85
C GLY A 357 -5.51 12.05 21.60
N LYS A 358 -5.44 11.17 22.60
CA LYS A 358 -4.84 9.83 22.47
C LYS A 358 -5.61 8.94 21.48
N GLN A 359 -6.94 9.05 21.44
CA GLN A 359 -7.76 8.31 20.47
C GLN A 359 -7.49 8.81 19.04
N GLN A 360 -7.49 10.11 18.82
CA GLN A 360 -7.15 10.72 17.53
C GLN A 360 -5.72 10.41 17.10
N PHE A 361 -4.77 10.42 18.06
CA PHE A 361 -3.39 9.98 17.79
C PHE A 361 -3.36 8.55 17.28
N SER A 362 -4.07 7.61 17.92
CA SER A 362 -4.06 6.22 17.46
C SER A 362 -4.60 6.05 16.05
N VAL A 363 -5.61 6.81 15.65
CA VAL A 363 -6.14 6.83 14.27
C VAL A 363 -5.06 7.28 13.28
N LEU A 364 -4.41 8.41 13.55
CA LEU A 364 -3.34 8.93 12.70
C LEU A 364 -2.11 8.02 12.71
N PHE A 365 -1.77 7.44 13.85
CA PHE A 365 -0.66 6.50 13.96
C PHE A 365 -0.89 5.24 13.11
N PHE A 366 -2.10 4.67 13.15
CA PHE A 366 -2.41 3.53 12.30
C PHE A 366 -2.48 3.92 10.82
N LEU A 367 -2.96 5.11 10.48
CA LEU A 367 -2.89 5.60 9.10
C LEU A 367 -1.42 5.71 8.67
N PHE A 368 -0.57 6.37 9.45
CA PHE A 368 0.86 6.52 9.19
C PHE A 368 1.58 5.17 9.06
N PHE A 369 1.38 4.27 10.03
CA PHE A 369 2.04 2.97 10.07
C PHE A 369 1.61 2.07 8.91
N MET A 370 0.31 1.95 8.67
CA MET A 370 -0.22 1.06 7.65
C MET A 370 0.11 1.53 6.22
N THR A 371 0.04 2.84 5.95
CA THR A 371 0.37 3.40 4.63
C THR A 371 1.86 3.71 4.44
N GLY A 372 2.69 3.37 5.41
CA GLY A 372 4.15 3.52 5.40
C GLY A 372 4.85 2.18 5.67
N LEU A 373 5.15 1.92 6.94
CA LEU A 373 5.96 0.78 7.36
C LEU A 373 5.34 -0.58 6.98
N ALA A 374 4.01 -0.72 7.05
CA ALA A 374 3.34 -1.95 6.62
C ALA A 374 3.48 -2.19 5.10
N ILE A 375 3.57 -1.14 4.30
CA ILE A 375 3.84 -1.24 2.85
C ILE A 375 5.25 -1.79 2.60
N VAL A 376 6.26 -1.36 3.38
CA VAL A 376 7.63 -1.90 3.30
C VAL A 376 7.62 -3.41 3.51
N LEU A 377 6.89 -3.87 4.53
CA LEU A 377 6.74 -5.30 4.82
C LEU A 377 6.08 -6.06 3.67
N TYR A 378 5.01 -5.51 3.12
CA TYR A 378 4.22 -6.15 2.06
C TYR A 378 4.95 -6.19 0.72
N LEU A 379 5.60 -5.10 0.32
CA LEU A 379 6.28 -5.03 -0.98
C LEU A 379 7.52 -5.91 -1.05
N ASN A 380 8.19 -6.15 0.07
CA ASN A 380 9.43 -6.95 0.15
C ASN A 380 10.41 -6.61 -0.98
N GLN A 381 10.71 -5.33 -1.13
CA GLN A 381 11.45 -4.79 -2.27
C GLN A 381 12.88 -5.30 -2.32
N THR A 382 13.30 -5.66 -3.54
CA THR A 382 14.68 -6.01 -3.88
C THR A 382 15.52 -4.76 -4.13
N PRO A 383 16.87 -4.83 -4.03
CA PRO A 383 17.75 -3.76 -4.50
C PRO A 383 17.61 -3.54 -6.01
N GLY A 384 18.18 -2.46 -6.53
CA GLY A 384 18.20 -2.21 -7.97
C GLY A 384 16.82 -1.90 -8.56
N GLN A 385 16.00 -1.14 -7.84
CA GLN A 385 14.70 -0.68 -8.36
C GLN A 385 14.93 0.22 -9.59
N PRO A 386 14.07 0.13 -10.63
CA PRO A 386 14.24 0.90 -11.88
C PRO A 386 14.01 2.40 -11.70
N ARG A 387 13.38 2.82 -10.60
CA ARG A 387 13.13 4.22 -10.24
C ARG A 387 12.88 4.36 -8.74
N GLU A 388 12.96 5.57 -8.24
CA GLU A 388 12.56 5.89 -6.87
C GLU A 388 11.06 5.62 -6.66
N ARG A 389 10.68 5.16 -5.47
CA ARG A 389 9.31 4.71 -5.14
C ARG A 389 8.72 5.39 -3.91
N ASP A 390 9.09 6.61 -3.65
CA ASP A 390 8.59 7.45 -2.56
C ASP A 390 7.06 7.62 -2.60
N TYR A 391 6.48 7.70 -3.79
CA TYR A 391 5.03 7.78 -4.00
C TYR A 391 4.23 6.63 -3.35
N ALA A 392 4.85 5.46 -3.17
CA ALA A 392 4.20 4.32 -2.51
C ALA A 392 3.83 4.62 -1.05
N TYR A 393 4.51 5.57 -0.42
CA TYR A 393 4.36 5.94 0.98
C TYR A 393 3.64 7.28 1.18
N ALA A 394 3.05 7.86 0.14
CA ALA A 394 2.38 9.16 0.18
C ALA A 394 1.30 9.26 1.26
N GLY A 395 0.57 8.16 1.53
CA GLY A 395 -0.41 8.11 2.61
C GLY A 395 0.19 8.32 4.01
N SER A 396 1.39 7.77 4.25
CA SER A 396 2.14 7.98 5.49
C SER A 396 2.62 9.43 5.62
N PHE A 397 3.12 10.02 4.53
CA PHE A 397 3.55 11.41 4.52
C PHE A 397 2.38 12.36 4.74
N TYR A 398 1.23 12.07 4.14
CA TYR A 398 -0.01 12.79 4.41
C TYR A 398 -0.42 12.74 5.89
N ALA A 399 -0.37 11.57 6.51
CA ALA A 399 -0.66 11.42 7.93
C ALA A 399 0.30 12.23 8.80
N PHE A 400 1.59 12.28 8.45
CA PHE A 400 2.57 13.09 9.16
C PHE A 400 2.34 14.59 8.97
N ALA A 401 1.94 15.02 7.77
CA ALA A 401 1.57 16.41 7.49
C ALA A 401 0.42 16.91 8.38
N ILE A 402 -0.53 16.04 8.74
CA ILE A 402 -1.58 16.39 9.72
C ILE A 402 -0.95 16.69 11.10
N TRP A 403 0.07 15.94 11.53
CA TRP A 403 0.77 16.24 12.79
C TRP A 403 1.55 17.55 12.74
N ILE A 404 2.07 17.95 11.58
CA ILE A 404 2.67 19.29 11.40
C ILE A 404 1.63 20.37 11.69
N GLY A 405 0.42 20.26 11.10
CA GLY A 405 -0.69 21.19 11.39
C GLY A 405 -1.12 21.19 12.85
N ILE A 406 -1.19 20.01 13.49
CA ILE A 406 -1.47 19.88 14.93
C ILE A 406 -0.35 20.52 15.76
N GLY A 407 0.90 20.42 15.32
CA GLY A 407 2.05 21.05 15.97
C GLY A 407 1.94 22.58 15.98
N ALA A 408 1.61 23.17 14.83
CA ALA A 408 1.37 24.62 14.72
C ALA A 408 0.22 25.08 15.64
N ALA A 409 -0.91 24.36 15.61
CA ALA A 409 -2.03 24.63 16.48
C ALA A 409 -1.67 24.46 17.98
N GLY A 410 -0.86 23.46 18.31
CA GLY A 410 -0.37 23.20 19.65
C GLY A 410 0.54 24.30 20.18
N LEU A 411 1.45 24.83 19.36
CA LEU A 411 2.28 25.99 19.71
C LEU A 411 1.43 27.23 20.00
N CYS A 412 0.45 27.49 19.14
CA CYS A 412 -0.48 28.62 19.34
C CYS A 412 -1.29 28.47 20.64
N ASP A 413 -1.78 27.26 20.95
CA ASP A 413 -2.52 26.99 22.19
C ASP A 413 -1.61 27.11 23.43
N ALA A 414 -0.36 26.66 23.34
CA ALA A 414 0.63 26.80 24.41
C ALA A 414 0.97 28.28 24.69
N LEU A 415 1.06 29.11 23.63
CA LEU A 415 1.28 30.54 23.76
C LEU A 415 0.06 31.25 24.36
N ARG A 416 -1.16 30.91 23.91
CA ARG A 416 -2.41 31.47 24.45
C ARG A 416 -2.59 31.25 25.95
N ARG A 417 -2.00 30.21 26.50
CA ARG A 417 -2.01 29.95 27.96
C ARG A 417 -1.10 30.91 28.75
N LYS A 418 -0.13 31.51 28.08
CA LYS A 418 0.87 32.42 28.67
C LYS A 418 0.61 33.89 28.39
N THR A 419 -0.13 34.20 27.32
CA THR A 419 -0.43 35.58 26.90
C THR A 419 -1.86 35.73 26.42
N THR A 420 -2.44 36.89 26.67
CA THR A 420 -3.76 37.28 26.14
C THR A 420 -3.64 38.03 24.81
N SER A 421 -2.41 38.34 24.36
CA SER A 421 -2.16 39.10 23.16
C SER A 421 -2.48 38.28 21.88
N THR A 422 -3.52 38.66 21.19
CA THR A 422 -3.88 38.11 19.87
C THR A 422 -2.80 38.33 18.82
N VAL A 423 -2.07 39.46 18.90
CA VAL A 423 -0.97 39.80 17.99
C VAL A 423 0.16 38.78 18.10
N GLN A 424 0.58 38.41 19.32
CA GLN A 424 1.66 37.44 19.51
C GLN A 424 1.27 36.05 18.96
N VAL A 425 0.02 35.61 19.15
CA VAL A 425 -0.48 34.37 18.58
C VAL A 425 -0.52 34.44 17.06
N GLY A 426 -0.94 35.58 16.50
CA GLY A 426 -0.96 35.82 15.04
C GLY A 426 0.45 35.76 14.44
N VAL A 427 1.44 36.39 15.07
CA VAL A 427 2.85 36.35 14.64
C VAL A 427 3.38 34.90 14.66
N LEU A 428 3.14 34.13 15.73
CA LEU A 428 3.56 32.73 15.80
C LEU A 428 2.89 31.89 14.70
N MET A 429 1.62 32.12 14.43
CA MET A 429 0.91 31.41 13.37
C MET A 429 1.49 31.72 11.98
N THR A 430 1.85 32.99 11.74
CA THR A 430 2.53 33.41 10.51
C THR A 430 3.90 32.74 10.37
N ILE A 431 4.68 32.65 11.45
CA ILE A 431 5.98 31.95 11.46
C ILE A 431 5.77 30.46 11.12
N CYS A 432 4.77 29.80 11.70
CA CYS A 432 4.48 28.42 11.36
C CYS A 432 4.06 28.24 9.88
N LEU A 433 3.37 29.23 9.28
CA LEU A 433 2.99 29.20 7.86
C LEU A 433 4.18 29.43 6.93
N LEU A 434 5.28 30.03 7.38
CA LEU A 434 6.50 30.13 6.57
C LEU A 434 7.11 28.77 6.24
N ILE A 435 6.89 27.75 7.08
CA ILE A 435 7.41 26.39 6.85
C ILE A 435 6.84 25.78 5.55
N PRO A 436 5.52 25.64 5.37
CA PRO A 436 4.97 25.13 4.11
C PRO A 436 5.26 26.05 2.92
N VAL A 437 5.37 27.38 3.13
CA VAL A 437 5.78 28.30 2.06
C VAL A 437 7.21 28.01 1.62
N GLN A 438 8.15 27.83 2.56
CA GLN A 438 9.53 27.43 2.24
C GLN A 438 9.56 26.10 1.49
N MET A 439 8.81 25.09 1.95
CA MET A 439 8.71 23.82 1.25
C MET A 439 8.24 24.02 -0.19
N ALA A 440 7.17 24.78 -0.39
CA ALA A 440 6.62 25.04 -1.71
C ALA A 440 7.60 25.80 -2.64
N THR A 441 8.36 26.76 -2.10
CA THR A 441 9.36 27.50 -2.89
C THR A 441 10.57 26.65 -3.27
N GLN A 442 10.97 25.72 -2.41
CA GLN A 442 12.10 24.82 -2.67
C GLN A 442 11.75 23.71 -3.66
N THR A 443 10.49 23.24 -3.66
CA THR A 443 10.05 22.16 -4.53
C THR A 443 9.36 22.65 -5.82
N TRP A 444 9.34 23.96 -6.05
CA TRP A 444 8.63 24.54 -7.19
C TRP A 444 9.19 24.14 -8.55
N ASP A 445 10.49 23.93 -8.63
CA ASP A 445 11.23 23.57 -9.85
C ASP A 445 11.50 22.07 -10.02
N ASP A 446 11.01 21.23 -9.08
CA ASP A 446 11.19 19.77 -9.12
C ASP A 446 10.36 19.08 -10.22
N HIS A 447 9.40 19.76 -10.83
CA HIS A 447 8.39 19.16 -11.72
C HIS A 447 8.62 19.39 -13.22
N ASP A 448 9.78 19.83 -13.61
CA ASP A 448 10.17 20.07 -15.02
C ASP A 448 10.66 18.81 -15.74
#